data_fbf8a695b94c31710d544e1d9f46cd89
#
_entry.id   fbf8a695b94c31710d544e1d9f46cd89
#
_cell.length_a   1.000
_cell.length_b   1.000
_cell.length_c   1.000
_cell.angle_alpha   90.00
_cell.angle_beta   90.00
_cell.angle_gamma   90.00
#
_symmetry.space_group_name_H-M   'P 1'
#
loop_
_entity.id
_entity.type
_entity.pdbx_description
1 polymer ?
#
loop_
_entity_poly.entity_id
_entity_poly.type
_entity_poly.pdbx_seq_one_letter_code
_entity_poly.pdbx_strand_id
1 'polypeptide(L)'
;MKNHFKTKLLLSLVLACSFPVLADNQEGHEHHHHQQETVLSTPGTDSIFNINDSWTAADGKTFQLSSLGGKPTVIAMIYTSCQYVCPLTVQNMKRIELSIPADQAGQVNFAVFSFDPERDTPPKLTAFAKTHSINSPSWVLAQGNAGSVRKLAVALGIKYKKVKSGDYEHDATISVLDSNGVIKFQADAMNKNIDGASNTLKELLH
;
A
#
# COMPACT_ATOMS: atom_id res chain seq x y z
N MET A 1 -39.25 62.36 27.47
CA MET A 1 -39.68 61.96 28.83
C MET A 1 -38.67 61.05 29.42
N LYS A 2 -37.90 61.57 30.23
CA LYS A 2 -37.28 61.34 31.52
C LYS A 2 -37.70 60.02 32.16
N ASN A 3 -36.76 59.12 32.53
CA ASN A 3 -36.64 58.67 33.92
C ASN A 3 -35.29 58.01 34.18
N HIS A 4 -34.62 58.60 35.12
CA HIS A 4 -33.49 58.11 35.87
C HIS A 4 -33.91 57.07 36.86
N PHE A 5 -33.09 56.05 37.15
CA PHE A 5 -33.06 55.44 38.47
C PHE A 5 -31.70 54.74 38.72
N LYS A 6 -30.88 55.44 39.47
CA LYS A 6 -30.20 55.18 40.75
C LYS A 6 -29.41 53.89 40.93
N THR A 7 -28.16 54.08 41.02
CA THR A 7 -27.05 53.44 41.72
C THR A 7 -27.43 52.74 43.03
N LYS A 8 -27.01 51.49 43.21
CA LYS A 8 -26.66 50.94 44.52
C LYS A 8 -25.36 50.15 44.44
N LEU A 9 -24.36 50.71 45.06
CA LEU A 9 -23.05 50.13 45.42
C LEU A 9 -23.25 49.12 46.56
N LEU A 10 -22.90 47.85 46.35
CA LEU A 10 -22.71 46.88 47.42
C LEU A 10 -21.33 46.28 47.31
N LEU A 11 -20.55 46.67 48.26
CA LEU A 11 -19.20 46.17 48.59
C LEU A 11 -19.36 44.77 49.22
N SER A 12 -18.87 43.70 48.59
CA SER A 12 -18.80 42.37 49.16
C SER A 12 -17.34 41.88 49.08
N LEU A 13 -16.88 41.61 50.24
CA LEU A 13 -15.62 41.09 50.70
C LEU A 13 -15.27 39.76 49.97
N VAL A 14 -14.16 39.72 49.23
CA VAL A 14 -13.65 38.51 48.58
C VAL A 14 -12.69 37.82 49.53
N LEU A 15 -13.14 36.69 50.03
CA LEU A 15 -12.31 35.76 50.81
C LEU A 15 -11.50 34.91 49.77
N ALA A 16 -10.21 35.09 49.76
CA ALA A 16 -9.28 34.34 48.90
C ALA A 16 -9.11 32.90 49.46
N CYS A 17 -9.75 31.92 48.84
CA CYS A 17 -9.39 30.53 49.01
C CYS A 17 -8.40 30.14 47.92
N SER A 18 -7.13 30.00 48.28
CA SER A 18 -6.09 29.42 47.42
C SER A 18 -6.28 27.92 47.39
N PHE A 19 -6.77 27.39 46.25
CA PHE A 19 -6.67 25.98 45.93
C PHE A 19 -5.46 25.75 45.05
N PRO A 20 -4.64 24.71 45.30
CA PRO A 20 -3.58 24.34 44.37
C PRO A 20 -4.23 23.76 43.09
N VAL A 21 -3.93 24.35 41.95
CA VAL A 21 -4.23 23.80 40.64
C VAL A 21 -3.31 22.59 40.45
N LEU A 22 -3.88 21.39 40.54
CA LEU A 22 -3.24 20.22 39.99
C LEU A 22 -3.22 20.38 38.47
N ALA A 23 -2.04 20.51 37.91
CA ALA A 23 -1.82 20.49 36.47
C ALA A 23 -2.22 19.10 35.96
N ASP A 24 -3.38 19.02 35.34
CA ASP A 24 -3.78 17.87 34.53
C ASP A 24 -2.92 17.88 33.26
N ASN A 25 -1.95 16.97 33.21
CA ASN A 25 -1.18 16.68 32.02
C ASN A 25 -2.13 15.98 31.02
N GLN A 26 -2.81 16.77 30.19
CA GLN A 26 -3.36 16.26 28.94
C GLN A 26 -2.18 15.87 28.06
N GLU A 27 -1.82 14.61 28.10
CA GLU A 27 -1.02 13.99 27.05
C GLU A 27 -1.81 14.08 25.74
N GLY A 28 -1.47 15.04 24.93
CA GLY A 28 -1.93 15.13 23.57
C GLY A 28 -1.42 13.91 22.82
N HIS A 29 -2.31 12.98 22.50
CA HIS A 29 -2.03 11.94 21.52
C HIS A 29 -1.84 12.61 20.16
N GLU A 30 -0.63 13.05 19.88
CA GLU A 30 -0.20 13.36 18.53
C GLU A 30 -0.21 12.04 17.77
N HIS A 31 -1.20 11.86 16.92
CA HIS A 31 -1.18 10.84 15.88
C HIS A 31 -0.06 11.19 14.90
N HIS A 32 1.15 10.75 15.22
CA HIS A 32 2.23 10.72 14.26
C HIS A 32 1.84 9.72 13.16
N HIS A 33 1.32 10.22 12.06
CA HIS A 33 1.35 9.52 10.80
C HIS A 33 2.83 9.32 10.43
N HIS A 34 3.41 8.23 10.90
CA HIS A 34 4.68 7.76 10.39
C HIS A 34 4.49 7.36 8.93
N GLN A 35 4.77 8.26 8.02
CA GLN A 35 5.14 7.89 6.67
C GLN A 35 6.50 7.17 6.81
N GLN A 36 6.45 5.85 7.00
CA GLN A 36 7.65 5.02 6.87
C GLN A 36 8.00 4.89 5.40
N GLU A 37 8.71 5.87 4.87
CA GLU A 37 9.54 5.66 3.69
C GLU A 37 10.75 4.83 4.14
N THR A 38 10.65 3.51 3.99
CA THR A 38 11.77 2.64 4.31
C THR A 38 12.59 2.42 3.05
N VAL A 39 13.67 3.16 2.90
CA VAL A 39 14.69 2.86 1.90
C VAL A 39 15.57 1.74 2.47
N LEU A 40 15.37 0.52 1.97
CA LEU A 40 16.21 -0.63 2.31
C LEU A 40 17.25 -0.80 1.21
N SER A 41 18.53 -0.69 1.57
CA SER A 41 19.65 -0.95 0.68
C SER A 41 20.63 -1.95 1.29
N THR A 42 20.62 -3.18 0.80
CA THR A 42 21.78 -4.08 0.89
C THR A 42 21.76 -5.04 -0.32
N PRO A 43 22.85 -5.12 -1.11
CA PRO A 43 22.87 -5.97 -2.31
C PRO A 43 23.06 -7.45 -1.94
N GLY A 44 22.25 -8.32 -2.46
CA GLY A 44 22.53 -9.73 -2.65
C GLY A 44 21.70 -10.76 -1.87
N THR A 45 21.22 -10.48 -0.66
CA THR A 45 20.42 -11.43 0.14
C THR A 45 18.94 -11.12 0.18
N ASP A 46 18.55 -9.87 -0.09
CA ASP A 46 17.19 -9.36 0.14
C ASP A 46 16.30 -9.35 -1.10
N SER A 47 16.71 -10.04 -2.16
CA SER A 47 15.91 -10.14 -3.38
C SER A 47 14.74 -11.08 -3.19
N ILE A 48 13.52 -10.60 -3.49
CA ILE A 48 12.34 -11.46 -3.52
C ILE A 48 12.39 -12.47 -4.67
N PHE A 49 13.26 -12.27 -5.66
CA PHE A 49 13.47 -13.21 -6.76
C PHE A 49 14.18 -14.50 -6.31
N ASN A 50 14.71 -14.54 -5.10
CA ASN A 50 15.22 -15.78 -4.46
C ASN A 50 14.10 -16.73 -4.01
N ILE A 51 12.82 -16.31 -4.08
CA ILE A 51 11.67 -17.18 -3.84
C ILE A 51 11.46 -18.04 -5.09
N ASN A 52 11.97 -19.29 -5.05
CA ASN A 52 11.98 -20.22 -6.19
C ASN A 52 10.63 -20.96 -6.38
N ASP A 53 9.54 -20.43 -5.86
CA ASP A 53 8.22 -21.01 -6.02
C ASP A 53 7.66 -20.75 -7.43
N SER A 54 6.82 -21.67 -7.90
CA SER A 54 6.13 -21.52 -9.19
C SER A 54 4.83 -20.76 -9.01
N TRP A 55 4.57 -19.84 -9.93
CA TRP A 55 3.36 -19.04 -10.03
C TRP A 55 2.63 -19.32 -11.34
N THR A 56 1.32 -19.26 -11.33
CA THR A 56 0.50 -19.42 -12.54
C THR A 56 -0.11 -18.08 -12.91
N ALA A 57 0.23 -17.57 -14.09
CA ALA A 57 -0.30 -16.32 -14.61
C ALA A 57 -1.75 -16.45 -15.09
N ALA A 58 -2.40 -15.32 -15.30
CA ALA A 58 -3.79 -15.25 -15.80
C ALA A 58 -3.97 -15.94 -17.16
N ASP A 59 -2.92 -16.04 -17.99
CA ASP A 59 -2.92 -16.77 -19.27
C ASP A 59 -2.68 -18.29 -19.11
N GLY A 60 -2.54 -18.77 -17.87
CA GLY A 60 -2.31 -20.16 -17.53
C GLY A 60 -0.84 -20.60 -17.56
N LYS A 61 0.09 -19.75 -17.99
CA LYS A 61 1.51 -20.09 -18.00
C LYS A 61 2.09 -20.05 -16.59
N THR A 62 3.05 -20.94 -16.34
CA THR A 62 3.79 -20.97 -15.09
C THR A 62 5.12 -20.23 -15.24
N PHE A 63 5.53 -19.54 -14.16
CA PHE A 63 6.80 -18.81 -14.11
C PHE A 63 7.34 -18.74 -12.67
N GLN A 64 8.58 -18.31 -12.52
CA GLN A 64 9.20 -17.98 -11.24
C GLN A 64 9.39 -16.47 -11.11
N LEU A 65 9.44 -15.93 -9.89
CA LEU A 65 9.64 -14.49 -9.66
C LEU A 65 10.94 -13.97 -10.32
N SER A 66 11.97 -14.81 -10.41
CA SER A 66 13.23 -14.47 -11.09
C SER A 66 13.07 -14.11 -12.58
N SER A 67 12.01 -14.55 -13.23
CA SER A 67 11.72 -14.17 -14.63
C SER A 67 11.29 -12.71 -14.80
N LEU A 68 10.94 -12.02 -13.71
CA LEU A 68 10.69 -10.58 -13.69
C LEU A 68 11.99 -9.77 -13.63
N GLY A 69 13.12 -10.42 -13.42
CA GLY A 69 14.43 -9.77 -13.32
C GLY A 69 14.85 -9.03 -14.59
N GLY A 70 15.84 -8.15 -14.46
CA GLY A 70 16.34 -7.30 -15.54
C GLY A 70 15.58 -6.00 -15.76
N LYS A 71 14.42 -5.84 -15.10
CA LYS A 71 13.62 -4.61 -15.14
C LYS A 71 13.11 -4.25 -13.75
N PRO A 72 12.99 -2.96 -13.41
CA PRO A 72 12.24 -2.55 -12.23
C PRO A 72 10.82 -3.13 -12.25
N THR A 73 10.31 -3.47 -11.08
CA THR A 73 8.98 -4.08 -10.96
C THR A 73 8.14 -3.36 -9.92
N VAL A 74 6.95 -2.92 -10.28
CA VAL A 74 5.91 -2.47 -9.34
C VAL A 74 5.08 -3.68 -8.97
N ILE A 75 5.03 -4.03 -7.69
CA ILE A 75 4.36 -5.24 -7.22
C ILE A 75 3.35 -4.95 -6.12
N ALA A 76 2.23 -5.65 -6.14
CA ALA A 76 1.22 -5.65 -5.08
C ALA A 76 0.57 -7.01 -4.92
N MET A 77 -0.05 -7.23 -3.76
CA MET A 77 -0.88 -8.41 -3.51
C MET A 77 -2.34 -8.01 -3.34
N ILE A 78 -3.24 -8.78 -3.95
CA ILE A 78 -4.69 -8.53 -3.97
C ILE A 78 -5.48 -9.84 -3.80
N TYR A 79 -6.80 -9.76 -3.82
CA TYR A 79 -7.70 -10.88 -4.15
C TYR A 79 -8.86 -10.38 -5.02
N THR A 80 -9.31 -11.20 -5.98
CA THR A 80 -10.20 -10.71 -7.05
C THR A 80 -11.61 -10.37 -6.57
N SER A 81 -12.07 -10.93 -5.45
CA SER A 81 -13.39 -10.66 -4.89
C SER A 81 -13.44 -9.43 -3.95
N CYS A 82 -12.32 -8.74 -3.73
CA CYS A 82 -12.26 -7.48 -2.98
C CYS A 82 -12.94 -6.35 -3.76
N GLN A 83 -13.86 -5.62 -3.11
CA GLN A 83 -14.65 -4.58 -3.79
C GLN A 83 -14.12 -3.16 -3.63
N TYR A 84 -13.17 -2.92 -2.72
CA TYR A 84 -12.71 -1.57 -2.39
C TYR A 84 -11.20 -1.38 -2.51
N VAL A 85 -10.44 -2.05 -1.70
CA VAL A 85 -9.00 -1.81 -1.57
C VAL A 85 -8.24 -2.28 -2.79
N CYS A 86 -8.52 -3.50 -3.28
CA CYS A 86 -7.81 -4.06 -4.42
C CYS A 86 -8.04 -3.30 -5.74
N PRO A 87 -9.27 -2.88 -6.09
CA PRO A 87 -9.49 -1.96 -7.20
C PRO A 87 -8.68 -0.66 -7.11
N LEU A 88 -8.60 -0.06 -5.92
CA LEU A 88 -7.85 1.18 -5.71
C LEU A 88 -6.34 0.93 -5.82
N THR A 89 -5.83 -0.18 -5.30
CA THR A 89 -4.43 -0.60 -5.46
C THR A 89 -4.05 -0.68 -6.95
N VAL A 90 -4.86 -1.37 -7.75
CA VAL A 90 -4.64 -1.48 -9.20
C VAL A 90 -4.75 -0.12 -9.89
N GLN A 91 -5.70 0.71 -9.50
CA GLN A 91 -5.83 2.08 -10.03
C GLN A 91 -4.57 2.90 -9.75
N ASN A 92 -4.01 2.84 -8.55
CA ASN A 92 -2.77 3.55 -8.22
C ASN A 92 -1.58 2.97 -8.97
N MET A 93 -1.46 1.65 -9.14
CA MET A 93 -0.44 1.05 -10.01
C MET A 93 -0.54 1.55 -11.46
N LYS A 94 -1.75 1.69 -12.01
CA LYS A 94 -1.97 2.27 -13.35
C LYS A 94 -1.57 3.76 -13.41
N ARG A 95 -1.80 4.52 -12.35
CA ARG A 95 -1.33 5.91 -12.30
C ARG A 95 0.19 5.99 -12.27
N ILE A 96 0.86 5.05 -11.57
CA ILE A 96 2.32 4.91 -11.61
C ILE A 96 2.78 4.56 -13.04
N GLU A 97 2.14 3.61 -13.71
CA GLU A 97 2.42 3.28 -15.12
C GLU A 97 2.33 4.51 -16.03
N LEU A 98 1.25 5.30 -15.88
CA LEU A 98 1.04 6.52 -16.69
C LEU A 98 2.04 7.64 -16.36
N SER A 99 2.75 7.58 -15.25
CA SER A 99 3.81 8.54 -14.89
C SER A 99 5.16 8.24 -15.57
N ILE A 100 5.30 7.07 -16.20
CA ILE A 100 6.50 6.64 -16.92
C ILE A 100 6.46 7.23 -18.33
N PRO A 101 7.57 7.80 -18.82
CA PRO A 101 7.66 8.23 -20.21
C PRO A 101 7.31 7.10 -21.20
N ALA A 102 6.61 7.44 -22.30
CA ALA A 102 6.09 6.44 -23.24
C ALA A 102 7.18 5.56 -23.88
N ASP A 103 8.37 6.10 -24.08
CA ASP A 103 9.54 5.42 -24.61
C ASP A 103 10.18 4.45 -23.58
N GLN A 104 9.85 4.58 -22.29
CA GLN A 104 10.30 3.73 -21.21
C GLN A 104 9.23 2.77 -20.69
N ALA A 105 7.99 2.87 -21.14
CA ALA A 105 6.85 2.09 -20.63
C ALA A 105 7.08 0.56 -20.67
N GLY A 106 7.81 0.06 -21.66
CA GLY A 106 8.18 -1.36 -21.78
C GLY A 106 9.34 -1.81 -20.86
N GLN A 107 9.96 -0.90 -20.13
CA GLN A 107 11.13 -1.18 -19.29
C GLN A 107 10.76 -1.45 -17.83
N VAL A 108 9.46 -1.43 -17.47
CA VAL A 108 8.95 -1.68 -16.13
C VAL A 108 7.96 -2.83 -16.15
N ASN A 109 8.04 -3.73 -15.19
CA ASN A 109 7.03 -4.75 -14.95
C ASN A 109 6.01 -4.27 -13.91
N PHE A 110 4.75 -4.66 -14.10
CA PHE A 110 3.67 -4.50 -13.13
C PHE A 110 3.16 -5.87 -12.74
N ALA A 111 3.37 -6.28 -11.50
CA ALA A 111 3.07 -7.63 -11.03
C ALA A 111 2.01 -7.60 -9.92
N VAL A 112 0.92 -8.32 -10.12
CA VAL A 112 -0.17 -8.44 -9.16
C VAL A 112 -0.31 -9.90 -8.77
N PHE A 113 -0.12 -10.20 -7.49
CA PHE A 113 -0.22 -11.57 -6.97
C PHE A 113 -1.44 -11.71 -6.09
N SER A 114 -2.20 -12.79 -6.30
CA SER A 114 -3.33 -13.11 -5.43
C SER A 114 -2.85 -13.75 -4.13
N PHE A 115 -3.43 -13.33 -2.99
CA PHE A 115 -3.29 -14.04 -1.73
C PHE A 115 -4.47 -14.97 -1.41
N ASP A 116 -5.36 -15.24 -2.39
CA ASP A 116 -6.48 -16.16 -2.28
C ASP A 116 -6.38 -17.33 -3.28
N PRO A 117 -5.45 -18.26 -3.05
CA PRO A 117 -5.20 -19.35 -3.99
C PRO A 117 -6.38 -20.30 -4.17
N GLU A 118 -7.37 -20.27 -3.28
CA GLU A 118 -8.54 -21.14 -3.37
C GLU A 118 -9.58 -20.63 -4.39
N ARG A 119 -9.72 -19.30 -4.52
CA ARG A 119 -10.76 -18.67 -5.34
C ARG A 119 -10.23 -18.02 -6.61
N ASP A 120 -9.00 -17.51 -6.57
CA ASP A 120 -8.42 -16.73 -7.66
C ASP A 120 -7.71 -17.61 -8.69
N THR A 121 -8.51 -18.30 -9.50
CA THR A 121 -8.01 -19.10 -10.63
C THR A 121 -7.57 -18.21 -11.80
N PRO A 122 -6.77 -18.72 -12.76
CA PRO A 122 -6.39 -17.96 -13.97
C PRO A 122 -7.56 -17.29 -14.70
N PRO A 123 -8.72 -17.97 -14.91
CA PRO A 123 -9.90 -17.31 -15.48
C PRO A 123 -10.44 -16.14 -14.63
N LYS A 124 -10.37 -16.23 -13.29
CA LYS A 124 -10.78 -15.13 -12.40
C LYS A 124 -9.82 -13.96 -12.48
N LEU A 125 -8.52 -14.20 -12.53
CA LEU A 125 -7.50 -13.18 -12.74
C LEU A 125 -7.66 -12.50 -14.11
N THR A 126 -7.96 -13.26 -15.17
CA THR A 126 -8.26 -12.70 -16.50
C THR A 126 -9.51 -11.82 -16.47
N ALA A 127 -10.59 -12.25 -15.80
CA ALA A 127 -11.79 -11.45 -15.66
C ALA A 127 -11.53 -10.17 -14.87
N PHE A 128 -10.75 -10.25 -13.79
CA PHE A 128 -10.33 -9.10 -13.00
C PHE A 128 -9.50 -8.12 -13.84
N ALA A 129 -8.51 -8.60 -14.59
CA ALA A 129 -7.70 -7.76 -15.49
C ALA A 129 -8.59 -7.03 -16.50
N LYS A 130 -9.55 -7.70 -17.11
CA LYS A 130 -10.51 -7.11 -18.05
C LYS A 130 -11.36 -6.02 -17.38
N THR A 131 -11.92 -6.30 -16.21
CA THR A 131 -12.75 -5.36 -15.44
C THR A 131 -11.99 -4.07 -15.09
N HIS A 132 -10.71 -4.21 -14.78
CA HIS A 132 -9.85 -3.07 -14.41
C HIS A 132 -9.05 -2.49 -15.57
N SER A 133 -9.35 -2.90 -16.83
CA SER A 133 -8.69 -2.41 -18.04
C SER A 133 -7.16 -2.55 -17.98
N ILE A 134 -6.68 -3.68 -17.50
CA ILE A 134 -5.26 -4.06 -17.51
C ILE A 134 -4.99 -4.74 -18.86
N ASN A 135 -4.45 -3.99 -19.83
CA ASN A 135 -4.28 -4.47 -21.20
C ASN A 135 -2.81 -4.39 -21.68
N SER A 136 -1.92 -3.82 -20.87
CA SER A 136 -0.51 -3.67 -21.21
C SER A 136 0.23 -5.00 -21.06
N PRO A 137 1.14 -5.36 -21.98
CA PRO A 137 1.97 -6.55 -21.87
C PRO A 137 3.00 -6.48 -20.74
N SER A 138 3.18 -5.30 -20.15
CA SER A 138 4.03 -5.11 -18.95
C SER A 138 3.40 -5.63 -17.66
N TRP A 139 2.12 -6.02 -17.70
CA TRP A 139 1.41 -6.52 -16.52
C TRP A 139 1.36 -8.04 -16.50
N VAL A 140 1.58 -8.58 -15.30
CA VAL A 140 1.32 -9.96 -14.96
C VAL A 140 0.41 -10.04 -13.73
N LEU A 141 -0.68 -10.81 -13.84
CA LEU A 141 -1.51 -11.19 -12.72
C LEU A 141 -1.30 -12.67 -12.50
N ALA A 142 -1.02 -13.08 -11.27
CA ALA A 142 -0.69 -14.47 -10.98
C ALA A 142 -1.24 -14.95 -9.64
N GLN A 143 -1.41 -16.26 -9.54
CA GLN A 143 -1.72 -16.96 -8.30
C GLN A 143 -0.64 -18.02 -8.04
N GLY A 144 -0.46 -18.38 -6.78
CA GLY A 144 0.43 -19.45 -6.33
C GLY A 144 -0.27 -20.36 -5.32
N ASN A 145 0.40 -21.37 -4.82
CA ASN A 145 -0.11 -22.14 -3.70
C ASN A 145 -0.02 -21.32 -2.37
N ALA A 146 -0.69 -21.78 -1.32
CA ALA A 146 -0.73 -21.07 -0.03
C ALA A 146 0.65 -20.88 0.60
N GLY A 147 1.62 -21.77 0.34
CA GLY A 147 3.00 -21.64 0.81
C GLY A 147 3.73 -20.52 0.08
N SER A 148 3.63 -20.48 -1.24
CA SER A 148 4.22 -19.44 -2.09
C SER A 148 3.66 -18.07 -1.76
N VAL A 149 2.33 -17.96 -1.60
CA VAL A 149 1.64 -16.74 -1.19
C VAL A 149 2.16 -16.21 0.14
N ARG A 150 2.32 -17.10 1.13
CA ARG A 150 2.83 -16.71 2.46
C ARG A 150 4.28 -16.21 2.39
N LYS A 151 5.15 -16.89 1.62
CA LYS A 151 6.55 -16.47 1.45
C LYS A 151 6.63 -15.08 0.81
N LEU A 152 5.86 -14.84 -0.25
CA LEU A 152 5.84 -13.55 -0.93
C LEU A 152 5.28 -12.45 -0.02
N ALA A 153 4.19 -12.71 0.70
CA ALA A 153 3.64 -11.74 1.65
C ALA A 153 4.65 -11.37 2.74
N VAL A 154 5.36 -12.36 3.31
CA VAL A 154 6.41 -12.10 4.31
C VAL A 154 7.55 -11.28 3.71
N ALA A 155 8.02 -11.61 2.50
CA ALA A 155 9.08 -10.87 1.83
C ALA A 155 8.71 -9.41 1.51
N LEU A 156 7.43 -9.15 1.20
CA LEU A 156 6.88 -7.82 0.97
C LEU A 156 6.44 -7.11 2.27
N GLY A 157 6.58 -7.74 3.45
CA GLY A 157 6.10 -7.18 4.71
C GLY A 157 4.57 -7.07 4.82
N ILE A 158 3.81 -7.78 3.99
CA ILE A 158 2.35 -7.72 3.94
C ILE A 158 1.76 -8.71 4.93
N LYS A 159 0.95 -8.21 5.87
CA LYS A 159 0.13 -9.04 6.76
C LYS A 159 -1.22 -9.29 6.10
N TYR A 160 -1.71 -10.52 6.16
CA TYR A 160 -3.04 -10.87 5.70
C TYR A 160 -3.64 -11.99 6.55
N LYS A 161 -4.95 -12.00 6.68
CA LYS A 161 -5.70 -12.98 7.47
C LYS A 161 -7.08 -13.18 6.87
N LYS A 162 -7.45 -14.44 6.57
CA LYS A 162 -8.81 -14.79 6.16
C LYS A 162 -9.75 -14.66 7.36
N VAL A 163 -10.84 -13.93 7.19
CA VAL A 163 -11.86 -13.74 8.23
C VAL A 163 -13.03 -14.70 8.04
N LYS A 164 -13.93 -14.79 9.02
CA LYS A 164 -15.05 -15.74 9.01
C LYS A 164 -16.02 -15.56 7.82
N SER A 165 -16.13 -14.35 7.29
CA SER A 165 -16.93 -14.06 6.08
C SER A 165 -16.34 -14.67 4.80
N GLY A 166 -15.09 -15.14 4.84
CA GLY A 166 -14.31 -15.56 3.68
C GLY A 166 -13.54 -14.46 3.00
N ASP A 167 -13.64 -13.21 3.47
CA ASP A 167 -12.82 -12.10 3.05
C ASP A 167 -11.45 -12.09 3.73
N TYR A 168 -10.64 -11.09 3.43
CA TYR A 168 -9.33 -10.91 4.04
C TYR A 168 -9.17 -9.53 4.67
N GLU A 169 -8.69 -9.53 5.91
CA GLU A 169 -8.01 -8.38 6.49
C GLU A 169 -6.56 -8.42 6.01
N HIS A 170 -6.07 -7.34 5.41
CA HIS A 170 -4.71 -7.31 4.86
C HIS A 170 -4.17 -5.90 4.77
N ASP A 171 -2.84 -5.79 4.78
CA ASP A 171 -2.16 -4.56 4.43
C ASP A 171 -2.28 -4.34 2.91
N ALA A 172 -2.55 -3.11 2.51
CA ALA A 172 -2.58 -2.70 1.12
C ALA A 172 -1.28 -1.97 0.79
N THR A 173 -0.33 -2.68 0.19
CA THR A 173 1.00 -2.15 -0.09
C THR A 173 1.32 -2.24 -1.57
N ILE A 174 1.86 -1.15 -2.13
CA ILE A 174 2.54 -1.13 -3.43
C ILE A 174 4.04 -1.04 -3.14
N SER A 175 4.81 -1.97 -3.71
CA SER A 175 6.27 -1.98 -3.60
C SER A 175 6.91 -1.72 -4.96
N VAL A 176 8.00 -0.99 -5.00
CA VAL A 176 8.86 -0.81 -6.16
C VAL A 176 10.15 -1.58 -5.94
N LEU A 177 10.46 -2.49 -6.84
CA LEU A 177 11.66 -3.31 -6.84
C LEU A 177 12.61 -2.82 -7.93
N ASP A 178 13.91 -2.95 -7.68
CA ASP A 178 14.91 -2.80 -8.74
C ASP A 178 14.94 -4.03 -9.68
N SER A 179 15.79 -3.99 -10.68
CA SER A 179 15.98 -5.07 -11.65
C SER A 179 16.47 -6.40 -11.06
N ASN A 180 16.96 -6.37 -9.82
CA ASN A 180 17.42 -7.56 -9.08
C ASN A 180 16.38 -8.07 -8.06
N GLY A 181 15.20 -7.44 -7.99
CA GLY A 181 14.13 -7.81 -7.08
C GLY A 181 14.30 -7.32 -5.64
N VAL A 182 15.16 -6.33 -5.42
CA VAL A 182 15.34 -5.69 -4.11
C VAL A 182 14.33 -4.56 -3.96
N ILE A 183 13.64 -4.50 -2.83
CA ILE A 183 12.67 -3.43 -2.54
C ILE A 183 13.40 -2.09 -2.38
N LYS A 184 13.02 -1.11 -3.16
CA LYS A 184 13.55 0.27 -3.12
C LYS A 184 12.55 1.26 -2.54
N PHE A 185 11.26 0.97 -2.66
CA PHE A 185 10.20 1.81 -2.13
C PHE A 185 8.98 0.98 -1.78
N GLN A 186 8.27 1.39 -0.73
CA GLN A 186 6.96 0.84 -0.38
C GLN A 186 6.04 1.97 0.09
N ALA A 187 4.78 1.89 -0.29
CA ALA A 187 3.74 2.80 0.16
C ALA A 187 2.44 2.07 0.43
N ASP A 188 1.63 2.65 1.30
CA ASP A 188 0.24 2.25 1.44
C ASP A 188 -0.50 2.51 0.13
N ALA A 189 -1.07 1.45 -0.44
CA ALA A 189 -1.82 1.51 -1.70
C ALA A 189 -3.10 2.34 -1.60
N MET A 190 -3.58 2.65 -0.39
CA MET A 190 -4.70 3.55 -0.15
C MET A 190 -4.30 5.03 -0.25
N ASN A 191 -3.00 5.33 -0.21
CA ASN A 191 -2.51 6.69 -0.37
C ASN A 191 -2.73 7.17 -1.81
N LYS A 192 -3.33 8.34 -1.98
CA LYS A 192 -3.53 8.96 -3.29
C LYS A 192 -2.24 9.55 -3.87
N ASN A 193 -1.24 9.80 -3.04
CA ASN A 193 0.07 10.27 -3.47
C ASN A 193 0.93 9.08 -3.93
N ILE A 194 1.20 9.03 -5.23
CA ILE A 194 2.05 8.03 -5.87
C ILE A 194 3.46 8.55 -6.20
N ASP A 195 3.77 9.79 -5.82
CA ASP A 195 4.99 10.48 -6.28
C ASP A 195 6.26 9.75 -5.85
N GLY A 196 6.29 9.21 -4.63
CA GLY A 196 7.42 8.41 -4.15
C GLY A 196 7.70 7.21 -5.05
N ALA A 197 6.68 6.42 -5.38
CA ALA A 197 6.82 5.27 -6.28
C ALA A 197 7.26 5.69 -7.69
N SER A 198 6.64 6.76 -8.23
CA SER A 198 6.96 7.28 -9.56
C SER A 198 8.39 7.84 -9.64
N ASN A 199 8.84 8.54 -8.61
CA ASN A 199 10.20 9.09 -8.56
C ASN A 199 11.24 7.97 -8.42
N THR A 200 11.01 6.99 -7.54
CA THR A 200 11.89 5.81 -7.42
C THR A 200 12.00 5.06 -8.76
N LEU A 201 10.90 4.88 -9.49
CA LEU A 201 10.96 4.25 -10.82
C LEU A 201 11.80 5.06 -11.80
N LYS A 202 11.66 6.38 -11.82
CA LYS A 202 12.47 7.25 -12.70
C LYS A 202 13.97 7.12 -12.38
N GLU A 203 14.33 7.06 -11.11
CA GLU A 203 15.72 6.84 -10.69
C GLU A 203 16.27 5.47 -11.13
N LEU A 204 15.42 4.44 -11.12
CA LEU A 204 15.80 3.08 -11.53
C LEU A 204 15.88 2.88 -13.06
N LEU A 205 15.34 3.81 -13.83
CA LEU A 205 15.33 3.78 -15.30
C LEU A 205 16.49 4.59 -15.94
N HIS A 206 17.30 5.26 -15.11
CA HIS A 206 18.49 6.02 -15.49
C HIS A 206 19.76 5.31 -15.02
#